data_6841242f5dd4d3b2bd53f9733a3d7f3f
#
_entry.id   6841242f5dd4d3b2bd53f9733a3d7f3f
#
_cell.length_a   1.000
_cell.length_b   1.000
_cell.length_c   1.000
_cell.angle_alpha   90.00
_cell.angle_beta   90.00
_cell.angle_gamma   90.00
#
_symmetry.space_group_name_H-M   'P 1'
#
loop_
_entity.id
_entity.type
_entity.pdbx_description
1 polymer ?
#
loop_
_entity_poly.entity_id
_entity_poly.type
_entity_poly.pdbx_seq_one_letter_code
_entity_poly.pdbx_strand_id
1 'polypeptide(L)'
;IISNRTKNKAEKLKNMFEYIKIVNWGYVPEFDLIINATSIGLKENDEITLDLSKVGQNKLFYDVIYNTEETNFLKTGKRLGNKTENGKLMFVYQASAAFDLWHGVKPEINNKTLELLDL
;
A
#
# COMPACT_ATOMS: atom_id res chain seq x y z
N ILE A 1 -1.17 -9.62 -9.43
CA ILE A 1 -2.61 -9.51 -9.68
C ILE A 1 -3.03 -8.07 -9.41
N ILE A 2 -3.91 -7.51 -10.23
CA ILE A 2 -4.45 -6.16 -10.04
C ILE A 2 -5.98 -6.21 -10.00
N SER A 3 -6.56 -5.43 -9.10
CA SER A 3 -7.97 -5.11 -9.03
C SER A 3 -8.14 -3.59 -9.04
N ASN A 4 -9.11 -3.08 -9.78
CA ASN A 4 -9.42 -1.65 -9.79
C ASN A 4 -10.92 -1.45 -10.01
N ARG A 5 -11.55 -0.52 -9.27
CA ARG A 5 -12.96 -0.18 -9.44
C ARG A 5 -13.30 0.22 -10.88
N THR A 6 -12.37 0.90 -11.57
CA THR A 6 -12.48 1.22 -12.99
C THR A 6 -11.69 0.20 -13.80
N LYS A 7 -12.36 -0.83 -14.31
CA LYS A 7 -11.75 -1.96 -15.04
C LYS A 7 -10.79 -1.53 -16.15
N ASN A 8 -11.17 -0.53 -16.95
CA ASN A 8 -10.34 -0.01 -18.04
C ASN A 8 -8.97 0.50 -17.60
N LYS A 9 -8.82 0.97 -16.35
CA LYS A 9 -7.51 1.38 -15.80
C LYS A 9 -6.61 0.18 -15.57
N ALA A 10 -7.16 -0.92 -15.06
CA ALA A 10 -6.42 -2.17 -14.88
C ALA A 10 -6.02 -2.78 -16.23
N GLU A 11 -6.91 -2.72 -17.23
CA GLU A 11 -6.64 -3.21 -18.60
C GLU A 11 -5.51 -2.43 -19.28
N LYS A 12 -5.45 -1.10 -19.11
CA LYS A 12 -4.33 -0.29 -19.60
C LYS A 12 -3.00 -0.74 -18.99
N LEU A 13 -2.96 -1.00 -17.69
CA LEU A 13 -1.76 -1.51 -17.03
C LEU A 13 -1.38 -2.90 -17.53
N LYS A 14 -2.36 -3.79 -17.74
CA LYS A 14 -2.09 -5.11 -18.31
C LYS A 14 -1.48 -5.03 -19.70
N ASN A 15 -1.91 -4.07 -20.53
CA ASN A 15 -1.34 -3.88 -21.86
C ASN A 15 0.12 -3.37 -21.84
N MET A 16 0.52 -2.73 -20.73
CA MET A 16 1.91 -2.27 -20.53
C MET A 16 2.80 -3.35 -19.90
N PHE A 17 2.21 -4.30 -19.16
CA PHE A 17 2.93 -5.31 -18.39
C PHE A 17 2.28 -6.68 -18.61
N GLU A 18 2.88 -7.51 -19.43
CA GLU A 18 2.34 -8.80 -19.90
C GLU A 18 1.95 -9.79 -18.79
N TYR A 19 2.65 -9.75 -17.64
CA TYR A 19 2.42 -10.69 -16.54
C TYR A 19 1.30 -10.30 -15.57
N ILE A 20 0.64 -9.16 -15.80
CA ILE A 20 -0.45 -8.72 -14.94
C ILE A 20 -1.70 -9.58 -15.18
N LYS A 21 -2.25 -10.12 -14.09
CA LYS A 21 -3.58 -10.72 -14.05
C LYS A 21 -4.57 -9.74 -13.44
N ILE A 22 -5.74 -9.59 -14.05
CA ILE A 22 -6.81 -8.72 -13.56
C ILE A 22 -7.89 -9.59 -12.92
N VAL A 23 -8.38 -9.14 -11.77
CA VAL A 23 -9.56 -9.70 -11.10
C VAL A 23 -10.62 -8.62 -10.93
N ASN A 24 -11.86 -9.02 -10.74
CA ASN A 24 -12.96 -8.09 -10.53
C ASN A 24 -12.76 -7.33 -9.20
N TRP A 25 -13.19 -6.09 -9.18
CA TRP A 25 -13.19 -5.29 -7.96
C TRP A 25 -14.04 -5.95 -6.87
N GLY A 26 -13.50 -5.98 -5.66
CA GLY A 26 -14.12 -6.65 -4.50
C GLY A 26 -13.70 -8.11 -4.32
N TYR A 27 -13.32 -8.81 -5.39
CA TYR A 27 -12.79 -10.17 -5.28
C TYR A 27 -11.31 -10.15 -4.86
N VAL A 28 -10.99 -10.94 -3.83
CA VAL A 28 -9.63 -11.07 -3.31
C VAL A 28 -9.16 -12.51 -3.54
N PRO A 29 -8.21 -12.73 -4.48
CA PRO A 29 -7.58 -14.04 -4.66
C PRO A 29 -6.66 -14.36 -3.48
N GLU A 30 -6.12 -15.56 -3.42
CA GLU A 30 -5.05 -15.89 -2.48
C GLU A 30 -3.81 -15.02 -2.75
N PHE A 31 -3.18 -14.53 -1.67
CA PHE A 31 -2.03 -13.62 -1.73
C PHE A 31 -1.12 -13.82 -0.52
N ASP A 32 0.11 -13.37 -0.61
CA ASP A 32 1.03 -13.19 0.51
C ASP A 32 1.14 -11.72 0.92
N LEU A 33 1.02 -10.81 -0.06
CA LEU A 33 1.02 -9.38 0.09
C LEU A 33 -0.17 -8.77 -0.65
N ILE A 34 -0.94 -7.91 0.05
CA ILE A 34 -1.96 -7.07 -0.55
C ILE A 34 -1.60 -5.60 -0.33
N ILE A 35 -1.66 -4.81 -1.40
CA ILE A 35 -1.28 -3.39 -1.39
C ILE A 35 -2.49 -2.54 -1.74
N ASN A 36 -2.86 -1.62 -0.85
CA ASN A 36 -3.76 -0.53 -1.19
C ASN A 36 -2.95 0.60 -1.84
N ALA A 37 -3.04 0.71 -3.15
CA ALA A 37 -2.47 1.81 -3.93
C ALA A 37 -3.57 2.73 -4.49
N THR A 38 -4.69 2.86 -3.78
CA THR A 38 -5.80 3.74 -4.12
C THR A 38 -5.82 4.96 -3.21
N SER A 39 -6.71 5.92 -3.49
CA SER A 39 -6.97 7.05 -2.60
C SER A 39 -7.96 6.73 -1.47
N ILE A 40 -8.49 5.49 -1.41
CA ILE A 40 -9.44 5.08 -0.37
C ILE A 40 -8.67 4.83 0.93
N GLY A 41 -9.00 5.56 1.96
CA GLY A 41 -8.30 5.58 3.25
C GLY A 41 -7.68 6.95 3.58
N LEU A 42 -7.72 7.92 2.64
CA LEU A 42 -7.29 9.30 2.89
C LEU A 42 -8.24 10.03 3.85
N LYS A 43 -9.50 9.63 3.87
CA LYS A 43 -10.51 10.15 4.80
C LYS A 43 -10.78 9.11 5.88
N GLU A 44 -11.04 9.57 7.09
CA GLU A 44 -11.23 8.72 8.28
C GLU A 44 -12.27 7.61 8.10
N ASN A 45 -13.33 7.86 7.35
CA ASN A 45 -14.43 6.92 7.12
C ASN A 45 -14.35 6.18 5.78
N ASP A 46 -13.23 6.31 5.07
CA ASP A 46 -13.05 5.59 3.80
C ASP A 46 -12.90 4.09 4.06
N GLU A 47 -13.65 3.28 3.32
CA GLU A 47 -13.57 1.83 3.36
C GLU A 47 -13.37 1.23 1.98
N ILE A 48 -12.43 0.31 1.87
CA ILE A 48 -12.26 -0.51 0.66
C ILE A 48 -13.22 -1.70 0.77
N THR A 49 -14.16 -1.79 -0.15
CA THR A 49 -15.07 -2.93 -0.23
C THR A 49 -14.34 -4.13 -0.85
N LEU A 50 -13.80 -5.00 0.01
CA LEU A 50 -13.11 -6.23 -0.37
C LEU A 50 -13.71 -7.42 0.39
N ASP A 51 -13.86 -8.55 -0.26
CA ASP A 51 -14.20 -9.81 0.40
C ASP A 51 -12.94 -10.43 1.03
N LEU A 52 -12.71 -10.11 2.29
CA LEU A 52 -11.59 -10.62 3.09
C LEU A 52 -11.98 -11.83 3.95
N SER A 53 -13.17 -12.39 3.77
CA SER A 53 -13.72 -13.47 4.59
C SER A 53 -12.88 -14.76 4.56
N LYS A 54 -12.13 -14.98 3.48
CA LYS A 54 -11.30 -16.19 3.28
C LYS A 54 -9.81 -15.92 3.47
N VAL A 55 -9.43 -14.74 3.91
CA VAL A 55 -8.00 -14.39 4.10
C VAL A 55 -7.46 -15.12 5.32
N GLY A 56 -6.42 -15.93 5.12
CA GLY A 56 -5.68 -16.59 6.19
C GLY A 56 -4.77 -15.66 6.98
N GLN A 57 -3.96 -16.24 7.86
CA GLN A 57 -2.94 -15.54 8.64
C GLN A 57 -1.58 -15.51 7.90
N ASN A 58 -0.61 -14.82 8.48
CA ASN A 58 0.75 -14.66 7.96
C ASN A 58 0.82 -13.94 6.60
N LYS A 59 -0.10 -13.06 6.34
CA LYS A 59 -0.12 -12.16 5.18
C LYS A 59 0.41 -10.78 5.58
N LEU A 60 0.78 -9.98 4.57
CA LEU A 60 1.13 -8.57 4.75
C LEU A 60 0.09 -7.68 4.07
N PHE A 61 -0.47 -6.76 4.84
CA PHE A 61 -1.33 -5.68 4.36
C PHE A 61 -0.48 -4.41 4.30
N TYR A 62 -0.27 -3.89 3.12
CA TYR A 62 0.51 -2.68 2.89
C TYR A 62 -0.38 -1.55 2.35
N ASP A 63 -0.34 -0.39 2.97
CA ASP A 63 -1.06 0.79 2.49
C ASP A 63 -0.07 1.88 2.07
N VAL A 64 -0.18 2.40 0.86
CA VAL A 64 0.69 3.49 0.40
C VAL A 64 0.35 4.84 1.05
N ILE A 65 -0.78 4.93 1.76
CA ILE A 65 -1.19 6.12 2.51
C ILE A 65 -0.27 6.29 3.71
N TYR A 66 0.25 7.50 3.89
CA TYR A 66 1.22 7.85 4.93
C TYR A 66 0.77 8.97 5.88
N ASN A 67 -0.25 9.73 5.51
CA ASN A 67 -0.80 10.82 6.34
C ASN A 67 -1.75 10.35 7.44
N THR A 68 -2.10 9.07 7.44
CA THR A 68 -2.90 8.40 8.45
C THR A 68 -2.09 7.24 9.00
N GLU A 69 -1.97 7.15 10.32
CA GLU A 69 -1.17 6.12 10.96
C GLU A 69 -1.72 4.72 10.68
N GLU A 70 -3.03 4.55 10.78
CA GLU A 70 -3.68 3.27 10.56
C GLU A 70 -5.03 3.45 9.84
N THR A 71 -5.07 3.17 8.54
CA THR A 71 -6.30 3.21 7.73
C THR A 71 -7.24 2.06 8.11
N ASN A 72 -8.52 2.14 7.73
CA ASN A 72 -9.48 1.05 7.95
C ASN A 72 -9.07 -0.25 7.25
N PHE A 73 -8.34 -0.14 6.14
CA PHE A 73 -7.75 -1.28 5.46
C PHE A 73 -6.70 -2.00 6.33
N LEU A 74 -5.78 -1.25 6.95
CA LEU A 74 -4.77 -1.80 7.86
C LEU A 74 -5.40 -2.34 9.15
N LYS A 75 -6.37 -1.62 9.75
CA LYS A 75 -7.14 -2.11 10.90
C LYS A 75 -7.78 -3.47 10.62
N THR A 76 -8.30 -3.64 9.42
CA THR A 76 -8.91 -4.91 9.01
C THR A 76 -7.87 -6.03 8.91
N GLY A 77 -6.70 -5.77 8.27
CA GLY A 77 -5.59 -6.72 8.22
C GLY A 77 -5.13 -7.18 9.59
N LYS A 78 -4.95 -6.22 10.51
CA LYS A 78 -4.55 -6.48 11.90
C LYS A 78 -5.58 -7.32 12.67
N ARG A 79 -6.89 -6.98 12.53
CA ARG A 79 -7.98 -7.75 13.13
C ARG A 79 -8.03 -9.19 12.64
N LEU A 80 -7.63 -9.45 11.40
CA LEU A 80 -7.51 -10.80 10.82
C LEU A 80 -6.23 -11.53 11.23
N GLY A 81 -5.39 -10.94 12.11
CA GLY A 81 -4.16 -11.55 12.61
C GLY A 81 -2.98 -11.46 11.64
N ASN A 82 -2.99 -10.50 10.73
CA ASN A 82 -1.96 -10.29 9.73
C ASN A 82 -1.02 -9.14 10.09
N LYS A 83 0.15 -9.10 9.44
CA LYS A 83 1.08 -7.97 9.52
C LYS A 83 0.52 -6.79 8.72
N THR A 84 0.78 -5.58 9.20
CA THR A 84 0.34 -4.35 8.55
C THR A 84 1.48 -3.35 8.47
N GLU A 85 1.56 -2.61 7.38
CA GLU A 85 2.56 -1.58 7.15
C GLU A 85 1.92 -0.41 6.41
N ASN A 86 2.21 0.83 6.82
CA ASN A 86 1.73 2.03 6.16
C ASN A 86 2.77 2.62 5.20
N GLY A 87 2.42 3.69 4.49
CA GLY A 87 3.26 4.31 3.48
C GLY A 87 4.35 5.25 3.99
N LYS A 88 4.52 5.44 5.30
CA LYS A 88 5.46 6.42 5.86
C LYS A 88 6.91 6.14 5.46
N LEU A 89 7.39 4.90 5.65
CA LEU A 89 8.75 4.53 5.24
C LEU A 89 8.96 4.65 3.73
N MET A 90 7.99 4.26 2.92
CA MET A 90 8.04 4.45 1.47
C MET A 90 8.19 5.94 1.13
N PHE A 91 7.44 6.81 1.80
CA PHE A 91 7.54 8.26 1.63
C PHE A 91 8.94 8.79 1.95
N VAL A 92 9.54 8.34 3.05
CA VAL A 92 10.91 8.74 3.44
C VAL A 92 11.94 8.29 2.42
N TYR A 93 11.89 7.04 1.98
CA TYR A 93 12.84 6.50 1.01
C TYR A 93 12.72 7.17 -0.36
N GLN A 94 11.51 7.44 -0.83
CA GLN A 94 11.34 8.15 -2.09
C GLN A 94 11.83 9.60 -2.02
N ALA A 95 11.63 10.28 -0.88
CA ALA A 95 12.13 11.63 -0.65
C ALA A 95 13.67 11.65 -0.63
N SER A 96 14.30 10.69 0.06
CA SER A 96 15.76 10.53 0.04
C SER A 96 16.31 10.29 -1.37
N ALA A 97 15.66 9.45 -2.16
CA ALA A 97 16.08 9.19 -3.54
C ALA A 97 15.92 10.43 -4.45
N ALA A 98 14.85 11.19 -4.28
CA ALA A 98 14.63 12.45 -5.00
C ALA A 98 15.68 13.50 -4.62
N PHE A 99 16.01 13.61 -3.32
CA PHE A 99 17.04 14.54 -2.83
C PHE A 99 18.42 14.19 -3.42
N ASP A 100 18.78 12.91 -3.43
CA ASP A 100 20.02 12.43 -4.05
C ASP A 100 20.09 12.80 -5.54
N LEU A 101 19.00 12.57 -6.27
CA LEU A 101 18.91 12.93 -7.69
C LEU A 101 19.11 14.43 -7.95
N TRP A 102 18.58 15.29 -7.09
CA TRP A 102 18.65 16.74 -7.27
C TRP A 102 19.94 17.37 -6.77
N HIS A 103 20.55 16.80 -5.72
CA HIS A 103 21.69 17.40 -5.01
C HIS A 103 22.97 16.58 -5.11
N GLY A 104 22.94 15.36 -5.64
CA GLY A 104 24.08 14.46 -5.68
C GLY A 104 24.56 14.00 -4.29
N VAL A 105 23.69 14.08 -3.29
CA VAL A 105 23.97 13.68 -1.90
C VAL A 105 22.83 12.82 -1.40
N LYS A 106 23.12 11.57 -1.04
CA LYS A 106 22.13 10.67 -0.47
C LYS A 106 22.01 10.88 1.05
N PRO A 107 20.87 11.39 1.55
CA PRO A 107 20.64 11.53 2.97
C PRO A 107 20.66 10.17 3.67
N GLU A 108 21.26 10.12 4.85
CA GLU A 108 21.22 8.94 5.69
C GLU A 108 19.85 8.85 6.38
N ILE A 109 19.21 7.67 6.24
CA ILE A 109 17.97 7.34 6.95
C ILE A 109 18.34 6.43 8.10
N ASN A 110 18.43 7.00 9.29
CA ASN A 110 18.76 6.30 10.54
C ASN A 110 17.65 6.55 11.59
N ASN A 111 17.76 5.91 12.75
CA ASN A 111 16.75 6.02 13.81
C ASN A 111 16.47 7.48 14.20
N LYS A 112 17.51 8.34 14.26
CA LYS A 112 17.33 9.76 14.56
C LYS A 112 16.50 10.48 13.50
N THR A 113 16.69 10.13 12.21
CA THR A 113 15.88 10.66 11.10
C THR A 113 14.43 10.22 11.24
N LEU A 114 14.20 8.96 11.59
CA LEU A 114 12.86 8.41 11.77
C LEU A 114 12.16 9.02 12.97
N GLU A 115 12.84 9.17 14.12
CA GLU A 115 12.32 9.84 15.31
C GLU A 115 11.89 11.29 15.03
N LEU A 116 12.67 12.04 14.25
CA LEU A 116 12.32 13.42 13.85
C LEU A 116 11.08 13.51 12.96
N LEU A 117 10.69 12.41 12.34
CA LEU A 117 9.53 12.30 11.45
C LEU A 117 8.35 11.58 12.11
N ASP A 118 8.42 11.33 13.41
CA ASP A 118 7.41 10.56 14.17
C ASP A 118 7.15 9.17 13.54
N LEU A 119 8.23 8.44 13.21
CA LEU A 119 8.19 7.13 12.57
C LEU A 119 8.78 6.03 13.43
#